data_097cf035b50423ca3f5ac8340b1c767f
#
_entry.id   097cf035b50423ca3f5ac8340b1c767f
#
_cell.length_a   1.000
_cell.length_b   1.000
_cell.length_c   1.000
_cell.angle_alpha   90.00
_cell.angle_beta   90.00
_cell.angle_gamma   90.00
#
_symmetry.space_group_name_H-M   'P 1'
#
loop_
_entity.id
_entity.type
_entity.pdbx_description
1 polymer ?
#
loop_
_entity_poly.entity_id
_entity_poly.type
_entity_poly.pdbx_seq_one_letter_code
_entity_poly.pdbx_strand_id
1 'polypeptide(L)'
;MKEKPTQYRLLGDENTSHKLVSACRHMVEEFSIVHIATWQGGSWLGLDDAALLISCAEAGLVLVAFDRATLPWHAGQVLRAGENHGGLMLFRRSVRSTDYGAQARLLTGFWTDEGRTWEWFNRIVYLPKTP
;
A
#
# COMPACT_ATOMS: atom_id res chain seq x y z
N MET A 1 9.31 -28.89 -9.98
CA MET A 1 8.32 -27.93 -10.24
C MET A 1 8.61 -26.62 -9.55
N LYS A 2 8.36 -25.59 -10.24
CA LYS A 2 8.69 -24.30 -9.71
C LYS A 2 7.58 -23.77 -8.86
N GLU A 3 7.94 -23.27 -7.72
CA GLU A 3 6.99 -22.69 -6.85
C GLU A 3 6.45 -21.38 -7.42
N LYS A 4 5.13 -21.19 -7.32
CA LYS A 4 4.55 -19.96 -7.78
C LYS A 4 4.88 -18.84 -6.81
N PRO A 5 5.46 -17.74 -7.28
CA PRO A 5 5.78 -16.66 -6.38
C PRO A 5 4.51 -16.02 -5.83
N THR A 6 4.62 -15.46 -4.66
CA THR A 6 3.53 -14.71 -4.07
C THR A 6 3.25 -13.49 -4.92
N GLN A 7 1.99 -13.31 -5.27
CA GLN A 7 1.60 -12.27 -6.21
C GLN A 7 0.93 -11.09 -5.54
N TYR A 8 1.39 -10.72 -4.36
CA TYR A 8 0.84 -9.54 -3.72
C TYR A 8 1.31 -8.27 -4.44
N ARG A 9 0.39 -7.36 -4.64
CA ARG A 9 0.67 -6.07 -5.26
C ARG A 9 0.59 -4.93 -4.26
N LEU A 10 -0.15 -5.12 -3.16
CA LEU A 10 -0.42 -4.06 -2.19
C LEU A 10 0.09 -4.49 -0.84
N LEU A 11 0.74 -3.55 -0.14
CA LEU A 11 1.26 -3.77 1.19
C LEU A 11 0.66 -2.73 2.14
N GLY A 12 -0.10 -3.18 3.14
CA GLY A 12 -0.59 -2.30 4.18
C GLY A 12 0.52 -2.03 5.19
N ASP A 13 0.73 -0.76 5.56
CA ASP A 13 1.80 -0.41 6.49
C ASP A 13 1.40 -0.70 7.93
N GLU A 14 2.29 -0.38 8.87
CA GLU A 14 2.08 -0.70 10.28
C GLU A 14 0.86 -0.01 10.87
N ASN A 15 0.47 1.13 10.30
CA ASN A 15 -0.66 1.91 10.81
C ASN A 15 -1.99 1.48 10.20
N THR A 16 -1.98 0.62 9.20
CA THR A 16 -3.22 0.02 8.70
C THR A 16 -3.53 -1.21 9.55
N SER A 17 -4.78 -1.62 9.54
CA SER A 17 -5.22 -2.74 10.37
C SER A 17 -5.28 -4.03 9.57
N HIS A 18 -5.04 -5.15 10.25
CA HIS A 18 -5.33 -6.46 9.65
C HIS A 18 -6.79 -6.57 9.25
N LYS A 19 -7.66 -5.81 9.92
CA LYS A 19 -9.08 -5.81 9.60
C LYS A 19 -9.34 -5.20 8.22
N LEU A 20 -8.47 -4.28 7.77
CA LEU A 20 -8.57 -3.77 6.40
C LEU A 20 -8.32 -4.90 5.40
N VAL A 21 -7.27 -5.69 5.63
CA VAL A 21 -6.95 -6.81 4.74
C VAL A 21 -8.12 -7.79 4.69
N SER A 22 -8.67 -8.13 5.85
CA SER A 22 -9.81 -9.04 5.91
C SER A 22 -11.02 -8.47 5.19
N ALA A 23 -11.30 -7.18 5.38
CA ALA A 23 -12.45 -6.54 4.72
C ALA A 23 -12.28 -6.53 3.20
N CYS A 24 -11.07 -6.26 2.72
CA CYS A 24 -10.82 -6.30 1.28
C CYS A 24 -11.05 -7.68 0.70
N ARG A 25 -10.56 -8.71 1.39
CA ARG A 25 -10.72 -10.08 0.91
C ARG A 25 -12.15 -10.57 1.02
N HIS A 26 -12.91 -9.99 1.93
CA HIS A 26 -14.33 -10.30 2.04
C HIS A 26 -15.10 -9.73 0.85
N MET A 27 -14.69 -8.57 0.36
CA MET A 27 -15.34 -7.94 -0.78
C MET A 27 -14.88 -8.50 -2.11
N VAL A 28 -13.60 -8.82 -2.24
CA VAL A 28 -13.02 -9.35 -3.48
C VAL A 28 -12.14 -10.52 -3.08
N GLU A 29 -12.57 -11.71 -3.46
CA GLU A 29 -11.87 -12.93 -3.09
C GLU A 29 -10.43 -12.88 -3.58
N GLU A 30 -9.49 -13.23 -2.70
CA GLU A 30 -8.06 -13.25 -3.00
C GLU A 30 -7.52 -11.89 -3.43
N PHE A 31 -8.12 -10.81 -2.91
CA PHE A 31 -7.63 -9.48 -3.20
C PHE A 31 -6.13 -9.39 -2.86
N SER A 32 -5.37 -8.74 -3.74
CA SER A 32 -3.91 -8.81 -3.74
C SER A 32 -3.28 -7.86 -2.72
N ILE A 33 -3.59 -8.05 -1.45
CA ILE A 33 -3.08 -7.21 -0.36
C ILE A 33 -2.54 -8.08 0.76
N VAL A 34 -1.44 -7.63 1.36
CA VAL A 34 -0.85 -8.26 2.53
C VAL A 34 -0.48 -7.18 3.53
N HIS A 35 -0.54 -7.50 4.81
CA HIS A 35 -0.13 -6.57 5.86
C HIS A 35 1.36 -6.74 6.13
N ILE A 36 2.04 -5.63 6.42
CA ILE A 36 3.48 -5.66 6.64
C ILE A 36 3.88 -6.61 7.78
N ALA A 37 2.99 -6.79 8.75
CA ALA A 37 3.28 -7.68 9.88
C ALA A 37 3.38 -9.14 9.48
N THR A 38 2.78 -9.52 8.34
CA THR A 38 2.86 -10.89 7.86
C THR A 38 3.75 -11.04 6.62
N TRP A 39 4.06 -9.95 5.95
CA TRP A 39 4.90 -10.00 4.75
C TRP A 39 6.29 -10.51 5.14
N GLN A 40 6.72 -11.59 4.51
CA GLN A 40 8.03 -12.20 4.75
C GLN A 40 8.29 -12.40 6.24
N GLY A 41 7.26 -12.91 6.96
CA GLY A 41 7.40 -13.20 8.38
C GLY A 41 7.55 -11.97 9.26
N GLY A 42 7.17 -10.81 8.76
CA GLY A 42 7.27 -9.57 9.54
C GLY A 42 8.64 -8.94 9.52
N SER A 43 9.51 -9.37 8.60
CA SER A 43 10.90 -8.91 8.59
C SER A 43 11.02 -7.41 8.25
N TRP A 44 9.98 -6.80 7.68
CA TRP A 44 10.02 -5.37 7.35
C TRP A 44 9.47 -4.48 8.43
N LEU A 45 8.97 -5.05 9.54
CA LEU A 45 8.55 -4.25 10.66
C LEU A 45 9.74 -3.46 11.19
N GLY A 46 9.51 -2.19 11.46
CA GLY A 46 10.56 -1.34 12.02
C GLY A 46 11.49 -0.71 11.01
N LEU A 47 11.34 -1.01 9.71
CA LEU A 47 12.12 -0.27 8.70
C LEU A 47 11.72 1.20 8.75
N ASP A 48 12.70 2.09 8.58
CA ASP A 48 12.35 3.50 8.46
C ASP A 48 11.62 3.73 7.12
N ASP A 49 10.99 4.89 7.00
CA ASP A 49 10.12 5.15 5.86
C ASP A 49 10.88 5.09 4.53
N ALA A 50 12.10 5.63 4.47
CA ALA A 50 12.86 5.61 3.23
C ALA A 50 13.19 4.18 2.81
N ALA A 51 13.67 3.37 3.76
CA ALA A 51 14.01 1.98 3.48
C ALA A 51 12.78 1.19 3.06
N LEU A 52 11.64 1.44 3.71
CA LEU A 52 10.39 0.77 3.35
C LEU A 52 9.97 1.12 1.93
N LEU A 53 10.05 2.39 1.58
CA LEU A 53 9.65 2.84 0.23
C LEU A 53 10.51 2.21 -0.85
N ILE A 54 11.82 2.15 -0.63
CA ILE A 54 12.75 1.53 -1.58
C ILE A 54 12.50 0.03 -1.68
N SER A 55 12.31 -0.62 -0.53
CA SER A 55 12.05 -2.06 -0.51
C SER A 55 10.78 -2.41 -1.26
N CYS A 56 9.74 -1.57 -1.15
CA CYS A 56 8.50 -1.78 -1.90
C CYS A 56 8.76 -1.71 -3.40
N ALA A 57 9.58 -0.75 -3.84
CA ALA A 57 9.89 -0.65 -5.27
C ALA A 57 10.56 -1.93 -5.76
N GLU A 58 11.51 -2.45 -4.98
CA GLU A 58 12.25 -3.65 -5.36
C GLU A 58 11.36 -4.88 -5.39
N ALA A 59 10.36 -4.92 -4.52
CA ALA A 59 9.48 -6.08 -4.43
C ALA A 59 8.23 -5.95 -5.31
N GLY A 60 8.05 -4.82 -6.00
CA GLY A 60 6.88 -4.62 -6.84
C GLY A 60 5.60 -4.36 -6.05
N LEU A 61 5.72 -3.74 -4.88
CA LEU A 61 4.58 -3.48 -4.00
C LEU A 61 4.23 -2.01 -3.97
N VAL A 62 2.92 -1.74 -3.97
CA VAL A 62 2.39 -0.39 -3.72
C VAL A 62 2.04 -0.31 -2.24
N LEU A 63 2.52 0.71 -1.56
CA LEU A 63 2.28 0.86 -0.13
C LEU A 63 0.95 1.54 0.11
N VAL A 64 0.14 0.94 0.99
CA VAL A 64 -1.16 1.48 1.38
C VAL A 64 -1.03 2.02 2.79
N ALA A 65 -1.38 3.28 3.00
CA ALA A 65 -1.19 3.93 4.28
C ALA A 65 -2.21 5.04 4.46
N PHE A 66 -2.21 5.66 5.65
CA PHE A 66 -3.00 6.85 5.88
C PHE A 66 -2.18 8.09 5.54
N ASP A 67 -2.88 9.16 5.17
CA ASP A 67 -2.25 10.42 4.83
C ASP A 67 -1.54 10.99 6.05
N ARG A 68 -0.22 10.98 6.01
CA ARG A 68 0.66 11.57 7.00
C ARG A 68 1.67 12.43 6.27
N ALA A 69 1.95 13.60 6.82
CA ALA A 69 2.82 14.55 6.13
C ALA A 69 4.20 13.97 5.84
N THR A 70 4.70 13.09 6.72
CA THR A 70 6.06 12.59 6.61
C THR A 70 6.25 11.61 5.46
N LEU A 71 5.23 10.84 5.11
CA LEU A 71 5.39 9.79 4.12
C LEU A 71 5.63 10.33 2.70
N PRO A 72 4.82 11.29 2.21
CA PRO A 72 5.14 11.91 0.92
C PRO A 72 6.48 12.64 0.94
N TRP A 73 6.86 13.23 2.08
CA TRP A 73 8.16 13.88 2.21
C TRP A 73 9.29 12.88 1.99
N HIS A 74 9.20 11.71 2.63
CA HIS A 74 10.21 10.67 2.44
C HIS A 74 10.24 10.17 1.01
N ALA A 75 9.07 10.06 0.35
CA ALA A 75 9.02 9.67 -1.05
C ALA A 75 9.80 10.67 -1.91
N GLY A 76 9.67 11.96 -1.63
CA GLY A 76 10.44 12.98 -2.33
C GLY A 76 11.94 12.83 -2.10
N GLN A 77 12.33 12.51 -0.86
CA GLN A 77 13.74 12.33 -0.55
C GLN A 77 14.32 11.11 -1.27
N VAL A 78 13.54 10.03 -1.38
CA VAL A 78 13.96 8.85 -2.12
C VAL A 78 14.26 9.22 -3.57
N LEU A 79 13.39 10.00 -4.18
CA LEU A 79 13.59 10.45 -5.57
C LEU A 79 14.83 11.32 -5.70
N ARG A 80 15.06 12.23 -4.75
CA ARG A 80 16.24 13.10 -4.79
C ARG A 80 17.52 12.31 -4.67
N ALA A 81 17.47 11.17 -3.99
CA ALA A 81 18.64 10.30 -3.86
C ALA A 81 18.86 9.41 -5.07
N GLY A 82 18.03 9.55 -6.11
CA GLY A 82 18.17 8.74 -7.31
C GLY A 82 17.56 7.35 -7.19
N GLU A 83 16.74 7.14 -6.15
CA GLU A 83 16.08 5.85 -5.93
C GLU A 83 14.62 5.95 -6.33
N ASN A 84 13.93 4.82 -6.29
CA ASN A 84 12.50 4.76 -6.62
C ASN A 84 11.70 4.26 -5.43
N HIS A 85 10.45 4.71 -5.34
CA HIS A 85 9.50 4.03 -4.49
C HIS A 85 8.48 3.31 -5.38
N GLY A 86 7.77 2.36 -4.80
CA GLY A 86 6.89 1.48 -5.57
C GLY A 86 5.48 2.01 -5.77
N GLY A 87 5.22 3.23 -5.30
CA GLY A 87 3.89 3.82 -5.35
C GLY A 87 3.26 3.87 -3.98
N LEU A 88 2.43 4.88 -3.76
CA LEU A 88 1.72 5.08 -2.51
C LEU A 88 0.23 5.27 -2.78
N MET A 89 -0.60 4.57 -2.01
CA MET A 89 -2.02 4.88 -1.93
C MET A 89 -2.31 5.34 -0.52
N LEU A 90 -2.78 6.56 -0.37
CA LEU A 90 -2.94 7.18 0.93
C LEU A 90 -4.42 7.48 1.17
N PHE A 91 -4.97 6.93 2.27
CA PHE A 91 -6.31 7.31 2.67
C PHE A 91 -6.30 8.74 3.18
N ARG A 92 -7.20 9.57 2.66
CA ARG A 92 -7.31 10.96 3.12
C ARG A 92 -7.77 10.98 4.57
N ARG A 93 -7.52 12.09 5.24
CA ARG A 93 -7.85 12.21 6.66
C ARG A 93 -9.34 12.11 6.92
N SER A 94 -10.18 12.33 5.90
CA SER A 94 -11.62 12.17 6.03
C SER A 94 -12.04 10.71 6.20
N VAL A 95 -11.14 9.76 5.88
CA VAL A 95 -11.43 8.33 6.03
C VAL A 95 -10.99 7.94 7.43
N ARG A 96 -11.93 7.48 8.24
CA ARG A 96 -11.62 7.13 9.64
C ARG A 96 -10.76 5.90 9.71
N SER A 97 -9.82 5.91 10.65
CA SER A 97 -8.87 4.80 10.81
C SER A 97 -9.54 3.52 11.30
N THR A 98 -10.75 3.62 11.84
CA THR A 98 -11.51 2.46 12.31
C THR A 98 -12.62 2.05 11.37
N ASP A 99 -12.80 2.76 10.26
CA ASP A 99 -13.88 2.43 9.30
C ASP A 99 -13.30 1.51 8.22
N TYR A 100 -13.10 0.26 8.57
CA TYR A 100 -12.45 -0.71 7.68
C TYR A 100 -13.30 -0.97 6.45
N GLY A 101 -14.62 -0.91 6.58
CA GLY A 101 -15.51 -1.09 5.44
C GLY A 101 -15.34 0.00 4.40
N ALA A 102 -15.29 1.26 4.84
CA ALA A 102 -15.08 2.38 3.92
C ALA A 102 -13.70 2.28 3.26
N GLN A 103 -12.67 1.97 4.04
CA GLN A 103 -11.32 1.80 3.50
C GLN A 103 -11.30 0.72 2.43
N ALA A 104 -11.92 -0.41 2.73
CA ALA A 104 -11.92 -1.54 1.79
C ALA A 104 -12.68 -1.21 0.52
N ARG A 105 -13.82 -0.51 0.62
CA ARG A 105 -14.58 -0.13 -0.57
C ARG A 105 -13.77 0.81 -1.46
N LEU A 106 -13.12 1.80 -0.87
CA LEU A 106 -12.30 2.73 -1.64
C LEU A 106 -11.14 2.02 -2.31
N LEU A 107 -10.46 1.16 -1.56
CA LEU A 107 -9.27 0.50 -2.06
C LEU A 107 -9.60 -0.53 -3.14
N THR A 108 -10.56 -1.42 -2.87
CA THR A 108 -10.90 -2.45 -3.83
C THR A 108 -11.52 -1.85 -5.09
N GLY A 109 -12.36 -0.82 -4.93
CA GLY A 109 -12.96 -0.16 -6.08
C GLY A 109 -11.95 0.51 -6.97
N PHE A 110 -11.07 1.31 -6.38
CA PHE A 110 -10.04 1.99 -7.14
C PHE A 110 -9.12 0.99 -7.83
N TRP A 111 -8.68 -0.03 -7.10
CA TRP A 111 -7.74 -1.00 -7.64
C TRP A 111 -8.36 -1.77 -8.80
N THR A 112 -9.58 -2.25 -8.61
CA THR A 112 -10.26 -3.02 -9.64
C THR A 112 -10.54 -2.20 -10.89
N ASP A 113 -10.96 -0.94 -10.70
CA ASP A 113 -11.36 -0.09 -11.81
C ASP A 113 -10.17 0.43 -12.60
N GLU A 114 -9.09 0.80 -11.93
CA GLU A 114 -7.98 1.41 -12.66
C GLU A 114 -6.60 1.07 -12.10
N GLY A 115 -6.42 1.04 -10.78
CA GLY A 115 -5.09 1.02 -10.20
C GLY A 115 -4.24 -0.18 -10.60
N ARG A 116 -4.86 -1.34 -10.78
CA ARG A 116 -4.10 -2.55 -11.08
C ARG A 116 -3.38 -2.50 -12.42
N THR A 117 -3.75 -1.58 -13.30
CA THR A 117 -3.11 -1.45 -14.62
C THR A 117 -2.15 -0.27 -14.69
N TRP A 118 -1.99 0.48 -13.61
CA TRP A 118 -1.15 1.66 -13.61
C TRP A 118 0.32 1.32 -13.46
N GLU A 119 1.18 2.21 -13.98
CA GLU A 119 2.60 2.24 -13.64
C GLU A 119 2.72 2.93 -12.31
N TRP A 120 3.19 2.20 -11.31
CA TRP A 120 3.16 2.70 -9.94
C TRP A 120 4.45 3.32 -9.44
N PHE A 121 5.57 3.11 -10.12
CA PHE A 121 6.83 3.69 -9.67
C PHE A 121 6.69 5.20 -9.53
N ASN A 122 6.99 5.68 -8.33
CA ASN A 122 7.07 7.12 -8.03
C ASN A 122 5.73 7.84 -8.16
N ARG A 123 4.62 7.12 -7.99
CA ARG A 123 3.28 7.69 -8.10
C ARG A 123 2.61 7.69 -6.74
N ILE A 124 1.87 8.75 -6.44
CA ILE A 124 1.12 8.87 -5.20
C ILE A 124 -0.34 9.17 -5.54
N VAL A 125 -1.24 8.41 -4.92
CA VAL A 125 -2.68 8.61 -5.10
C VAL A 125 -3.33 8.73 -3.74
N TYR A 126 -4.25 9.67 -3.61
CA TYR A 126 -5.03 9.83 -2.39
C TYR A 126 -6.41 9.28 -2.61
N LEU A 127 -6.95 8.56 -1.61
CA LEU A 127 -8.28 7.96 -1.68
C LEU A 127 -9.17 8.55 -0.61
N PRO A 128 -10.39 8.95 -0.96
CA PRO A 128 -10.94 8.99 -2.32
C PRO A 128 -10.16 9.93 -3.22
N LYS A 129 -10.18 9.70 -4.53
CA LYS A 129 -9.36 10.46 -5.47
C LYS A 129 -9.76 11.93 -5.47
N THR A 130 -11.04 12.20 -5.36
CA THR A 130 -11.52 13.57 -5.21
C THR A 130 -12.29 13.66 -3.92
N PRO A 131 -12.13 14.76 -3.18
CA PRO A 131 -12.84 14.93 -1.92
C PRO A 131 -14.33 15.02 -2.11
#